data_5d8cdc4c248ab68700372aff5b654130
#
_entry.id   5d8cdc4c248ab68700372aff5b654130
#
_cell.length_a   1.000
_cell.length_b   1.000
_cell.length_c   1.000
_cell.angle_alpha   90.00
_cell.angle_beta   90.00
_cell.angle_gamma   90.00
#
_symmetry.space_group_name_H-M   'P 1'
#
loop_
_entity.id
_entity.type
_entity.pdbx_description
1 polymer ?
#
loop_
_entity_poly.entity_id
_entity_poly.type
_entity_poly.pdbx_seq_one_letter_code
_entity_poly.pdbx_strand_id
1 'polypeptide(L)'
;MTVPAPNAGQALAAVVIDELVRHGIRDAVLSPGSRSTPLALAFADDGRIRLHVRIDERSAAFTALGLARVSGLPVPVLCTSGTAAAEFTPAVLEADQGRVPLLLLTADRPPELRGVGANQTVDQIKLYGDAVRWFHELGVPEARADAVRYWRSTISQAVATACGARGAPGPVHVNLPLREPLGPVDDGIGFPFPLDGRDGQRPWTEHKRSEPPLPADVHDLLAGAVRGVIVAGDGLRAEDAVAVSEFAAAAGWPLIAEPHSNARHGPAALAGYDAVLRDAVFREHHVPDVVLVVGRVGLTRSLNEWLSWLPATTTVVVLDRFGGWWDGTRSAQQIVAAAATSLRGVGRSGSASAGWVDEWLHAATGAADAVDEVLDSAGLSEPRVVRDLVTSVPDDTLIAVASSMPIRDVDLTMRPRTGVRIVANRGVSGIDGFISTAVGAALAHDRPSWAIAGDLSALHDVNGLLADPCPDLSIVVINNDGGGIFSLLAQAASVDARSFERVFGTPHGVSFADICRGYGVDHVFVDELAAYQEAIAAAPKRLRVIEVRTDRAANAELHRRLAAAAANAVKGFAFG
;
A
#
# COMPACT_ATOMS: atom_id res chain seq x y z
N MET A 1 -1.43 -36.05 25.98
CA MET A 1 -2.71 -35.55 26.56
C MET A 1 -2.57 -34.05 26.64
N THR A 2 -3.29 -33.31 25.84
CA THR A 2 -3.35 -31.86 25.94
C THR A 2 -4.02 -31.48 27.26
N VAL A 3 -3.39 -30.62 28.05
CA VAL A 3 -3.98 -30.11 29.29
C VAL A 3 -5.27 -29.36 28.90
N PRO A 4 -6.42 -29.67 29.54
CA PRO A 4 -7.66 -28.94 29.28
C PRO A 4 -7.44 -27.42 29.48
N ALA A 5 -8.04 -26.60 28.65
CA ALA A 5 -7.94 -25.15 28.84
C ALA A 5 -8.67 -24.75 30.14
N PRO A 6 -8.10 -23.81 30.93
CA PRO A 6 -8.63 -23.47 32.26
C PRO A 6 -10.01 -22.80 32.22
N ASN A 7 -10.35 -22.18 31.10
CA ASN A 7 -11.67 -21.58 30.84
C ASN A 7 -11.96 -21.47 29.34
N ALA A 8 -13.21 -21.16 28.99
CA ALA A 8 -13.65 -21.09 27.60
C ALA A 8 -12.96 -19.95 26.81
N GLY A 9 -12.58 -18.83 27.46
CA GLY A 9 -11.86 -17.72 26.81
C GLY A 9 -10.46 -18.13 26.36
N GLN A 10 -9.73 -18.92 27.18
CA GLN A 10 -8.42 -19.47 26.83
C GLN A 10 -8.53 -20.53 25.74
N ALA A 11 -9.58 -21.37 25.79
CA ALA A 11 -9.84 -22.36 24.73
C ALA A 11 -10.10 -21.69 23.39
N LEU A 12 -10.93 -20.64 23.34
CA LEU A 12 -11.18 -19.85 22.14
C LEU A 12 -9.87 -19.28 21.60
N ALA A 13 -9.07 -18.63 22.46
CA ALA A 13 -7.81 -18.00 22.06
C ALA A 13 -6.85 -19.01 21.41
N ALA A 14 -6.65 -20.16 22.04
CA ALA A 14 -5.81 -21.23 21.51
C ALA A 14 -6.30 -21.72 20.13
N VAL A 15 -7.62 -21.90 19.98
CA VAL A 15 -8.23 -22.32 18.70
C VAL A 15 -8.06 -21.26 17.60
N VAL A 16 -8.25 -19.98 17.93
CA VAL A 16 -8.08 -18.88 16.98
C VAL A 16 -6.64 -18.86 16.45
N ILE A 17 -5.65 -18.87 17.35
CA ILE A 17 -4.24 -18.80 16.97
C ILE A 17 -3.83 -20.03 16.13
N ASP A 18 -4.19 -21.23 16.58
CA ASP A 18 -3.87 -22.46 15.83
C ASP A 18 -4.51 -22.44 14.43
N GLU A 19 -5.73 -21.96 14.28
CA GLU A 19 -6.40 -21.89 12.98
C GLU A 19 -5.75 -20.84 12.06
N LEU A 20 -5.33 -19.69 12.58
CA LEU A 20 -4.56 -18.70 11.83
C LEU A 20 -3.24 -19.28 11.30
N VAL A 21 -2.51 -20.00 12.15
CA VAL A 21 -1.27 -20.69 11.75
C VAL A 21 -1.50 -21.73 10.66
N ARG A 22 -2.60 -22.48 10.71
CA ARG A 22 -3.00 -23.48 9.69
C ARG A 22 -3.29 -22.83 8.34
N HIS A 23 -3.74 -21.58 8.33
CA HIS A 23 -3.90 -20.75 7.12
C HIS A 23 -2.59 -20.12 6.62
N GLY A 24 -1.45 -20.43 7.22
CA GLY A 24 -0.14 -19.90 6.80
C GLY A 24 0.20 -18.53 7.36
N ILE A 25 -0.60 -17.96 8.25
CA ILE A 25 -0.31 -16.68 8.89
C ILE A 25 0.88 -16.85 9.83
N ARG A 26 1.85 -15.92 9.76
CA ARG A 26 3.10 -15.97 10.50
C ARG A 26 3.40 -14.70 11.28
N ASP A 27 2.64 -13.65 11.06
CA ASP A 27 2.78 -12.37 11.73
C ASP A 27 1.46 -11.94 12.35
N ALA A 28 1.52 -11.32 13.53
CA ALA A 28 0.39 -10.68 14.19
C ALA A 28 0.86 -9.40 14.86
N VAL A 29 0.00 -8.39 14.90
CA VAL A 29 0.27 -7.13 15.61
C VAL A 29 -0.73 -7.00 16.75
N LEU A 30 -0.31 -6.52 17.91
CA LEU A 30 -1.22 -6.23 19.02
C LEU A 30 -0.87 -4.94 19.74
N SER A 31 -1.91 -4.32 20.30
CA SER A 31 -1.75 -3.27 21.31
C SER A 31 -2.18 -3.79 22.69
N PRO A 32 -1.44 -3.42 23.76
CA PRO A 32 -1.71 -3.91 25.11
C PRO A 32 -3.09 -3.49 25.63
N GLY A 33 -3.78 -4.40 26.31
CA GLY A 33 -5.03 -4.08 26.96
C GLY A 33 -5.62 -5.27 27.71
N SER A 34 -6.36 -4.99 28.79
CA SER A 34 -6.86 -6.04 29.68
C SER A 34 -7.89 -6.96 29.02
N ARG A 35 -8.86 -6.41 28.27
CA ARG A 35 -9.94 -7.24 27.70
C ARG A 35 -9.45 -8.23 26.63
N SER A 36 -8.34 -7.94 25.97
CA SER A 36 -7.72 -8.83 24.99
C SER A 36 -6.79 -9.89 25.58
N THR A 37 -6.66 -9.98 26.91
CA THR A 37 -5.70 -10.86 27.59
C THR A 37 -5.69 -12.31 27.07
N PRO A 38 -6.83 -13.01 26.87
CA PRO A 38 -6.80 -14.39 26.40
C PRO A 38 -6.06 -14.55 25.05
N LEU A 39 -6.37 -13.69 24.07
CA LEU A 39 -5.74 -13.72 22.77
C LEU A 39 -4.29 -13.21 22.82
N ALA A 40 -4.03 -12.16 23.59
CA ALA A 40 -2.69 -11.60 23.72
C ALA A 40 -1.69 -12.63 24.26
N LEU A 41 -2.07 -13.36 25.30
CA LEU A 41 -1.25 -14.47 25.84
C LEU A 41 -1.11 -15.61 24.86
N ALA A 42 -2.18 -16.01 24.17
CA ALA A 42 -2.12 -17.07 23.18
C ALA A 42 -1.20 -16.70 21.99
N PHE A 43 -1.17 -15.45 21.55
CA PHE A 43 -0.21 -14.97 20.54
C PHE A 43 1.23 -14.96 21.07
N ALA A 44 1.44 -14.57 22.33
CA ALA A 44 2.76 -14.50 22.93
C ALA A 44 3.36 -15.90 23.17
N ASP A 45 2.52 -16.87 23.52
CA ASP A 45 2.94 -18.24 23.82
C ASP A 45 3.14 -19.11 22.58
N ASP A 46 2.54 -18.73 21.43
CA ASP A 46 2.64 -19.52 20.20
C ASP A 46 3.90 -19.15 19.39
N GLY A 47 4.95 -19.91 19.53
CA GLY A 47 6.22 -19.68 18.84
C GLY A 47 6.19 -19.80 17.30
N ARG A 48 5.03 -20.10 16.69
CA ARG A 48 4.85 -20.17 15.23
C ARG A 48 4.48 -18.82 14.60
N ILE A 49 4.09 -17.83 15.42
CA ILE A 49 3.72 -16.47 15.01
C ILE A 49 4.74 -15.47 15.51
N ARG A 50 5.25 -14.61 14.64
CA ARG A 50 6.03 -13.44 15.03
C ARG A 50 5.07 -12.37 15.56
N LEU A 51 5.17 -12.08 16.85
CA LEU A 51 4.32 -11.10 17.50
C LEU A 51 4.99 -9.73 17.51
N HIS A 52 4.29 -8.72 17.00
CA HIS A 52 4.70 -7.33 16.97
C HIS A 52 3.85 -6.51 17.94
N VAL A 53 4.41 -6.08 19.07
CA VAL A 53 3.68 -5.27 20.03
C VAL A 53 3.87 -3.78 19.70
N ARG A 54 2.76 -3.05 19.65
CA ARG A 54 2.73 -1.58 19.43
C ARG A 54 1.85 -0.91 20.47
N ILE A 55 2.33 0.17 21.07
CA ILE A 55 1.60 0.89 22.13
C ILE A 55 0.40 1.63 21.54
N ASP A 56 0.57 2.26 20.39
CA ASP A 56 -0.43 3.04 19.67
C ASP A 56 -1.20 2.13 18.70
N GLU A 57 -2.49 2.02 18.86
CA GLU A 57 -3.36 1.16 18.06
C GLU A 57 -3.40 1.58 16.59
N ARG A 58 -3.36 2.88 16.31
CA ARG A 58 -3.26 3.37 14.93
C ARG A 58 -1.97 2.89 14.28
N SER A 59 -0.84 3.05 14.95
CA SER A 59 0.46 2.54 14.49
C SER A 59 0.46 1.01 14.35
N ALA A 60 -0.21 0.29 15.26
CA ALA A 60 -0.38 -1.16 15.18
C ALA A 60 -1.10 -1.58 13.89
N ALA A 61 -2.22 -0.92 13.58
CA ALA A 61 -3.01 -1.23 12.39
C ALA A 61 -2.26 -0.92 11.08
N PHE A 62 -1.52 0.19 11.02
CA PHE A 62 -0.68 0.51 9.86
C PHE A 62 0.56 -0.39 9.75
N THR A 63 1.13 -0.86 10.87
CA THR A 63 2.18 -1.90 10.84
C THR A 63 1.63 -3.20 10.23
N ALA A 64 0.43 -3.63 10.65
CA ALA A 64 -0.25 -4.78 10.08
C ALA A 64 -0.55 -4.59 8.58
N LEU A 65 -0.95 -3.38 8.17
CA LEU A 65 -1.16 -3.01 6.77
C LEU A 65 0.13 -3.20 5.95
N GLY A 66 1.27 -2.71 6.43
CA GLY A 66 2.56 -2.86 5.76
C GLY A 66 2.98 -4.32 5.62
N LEU A 67 2.88 -5.10 6.69
CA LEU A 67 3.12 -6.54 6.70
C LEU A 67 2.25 -7.28 5.66
N ALA A 68 0.94 -6.99 5.64
CA ALA A 68 -0.02 -7.63 4.74
C ALA A 68 0.19 -7.23 3.27
N ARG A 69 0.53 -5.96 3.01
CA ARG A 69 0.79 -5.46 1.65
C ARG A 69 2.00 -6.15 1.00
N VAL A 70 3.02 -6.48 1.78
CA VAL A 70 4.24 -7.12 1.27
C VAL A 70 4.11 -8.63 1.21
N SER A 71 3.58 -9.26 2.26
CA SER A 71 3.40 -10.72 2.32
C SER A 71 2.26 -11.23 1.44
N GLY A 72 1.25 -10.39 1.16
CA GLY A 72 0.01 -10.82 0.50
C GLY A 72 -0.91 -11.70 1.36
N LEU A 73 -0.54 -11.94 2.61
CA LEU A 73 -1.30 -12.73 3.58
C LEU A 73 -2.08 -11.82 4.53
N PRO A 74 -3.23 -12.26 5.04
CA PRO A 74 -3.93 -11.54 6.10
C PRO A 74 -3.08 -11.42 7.35
N VAL A 75 -3.00 -10.20 7.92
CA VAL A 75 -2.31 -9.97 9.18
C VAL A 75 -3.33 -9.64 10.26
N PRO A 76 -3.41 -10.43 11.34
CA PRO A 76 -4.23 -10.11 12.50
C PRO A 76 -3.70 -8.89 13.22
N VAL A 77 -4.59 -7.96 13.56
CA VAL A 77 -4.29 -6.86 14.49
C VAL A 77 -5.29 -6.91 15.65
N LEU A 78 -4.77 -7.02 16.87
CA LEU A 78 -5.54 -7.21 18.10
C LEU A 78 -5.48 -5.96 18.97
N CYS A 79 -6.65 -5.50 19.45
CA CYS A 79 -6.73 -4.49 20.50
C CYS A 79 -7.76 -4.86 21.58
N THR A 80 -7.72 -4.09 22.65
CA THR A 80 -8.74 -4.11 23.70
C THR A 80 -10.02 -3.39 23.24
N SER A 81 -11.00 -3.24 24.12
CA SER A 81 -12.28 -2.56 23.84
C SER A 81 -12.17 -1.03 23.96
N GLY A 82 -13.18 -0.35 23.46
CA GLY A 82 -13.32 1.10 23.58
C GLY A 82 -12.67 1.84 22.40
N THR A 83 -12.02 2.98 22.68
CA THR A 83 -11.38 3.81 21.64
C THR A 83 -10.26 3.09 20.91
N ALA A 84 -9.61 2.11 21.52
CA ALA A 84 -8.60 1.26 20.89
C ALA A 84 -9.08 0.67 19.56
N ALA A 85 -10.31 0.15 19.51
CA ALA A 85 -10.89 -0.35 18.28
C ALA A 85 -11.12 0.76 17.24
N ALA A 86 -11.51 1.97 17.67
CA ALA A 86 -11.75 3.09 16.77
C ALA A 86 -10.44 3.59 16.10
N GLU A 87 -9.30 3.50 16.78
CA GLU A 87 -7.99 3.91 16.25
C GLU A 87 -7.53 3.07 15.05
N PHE A 88 -8.10 1.91 14.80
CA PHE A 88 -7.83 1.12 13.60
C PHE A 88 -8.44 1.74 12.32
N THR A 89 -9.43 2.62 12.45
CA THR A 89 -10.24 3.13 11.33
C THR A 89 -9.42 3.68 10.16
N PRO A 90 -8.39 4.52 10.34
CA PRO A 90 -7.60 5.03 9.21
C PRO A 90 -6.95 3.92 8.39
N ALA A 91 -6.34 2.93 9.05
CA ALA A 91 -5.72 1.79 8.39
C ALA A 91 -6.76 0.87 7.72
N VAL A 92 -7.96 0.73 8.30
CA VAL A 92 -9.07 -0.03 7.72
C VAL A 92 -9.52 0.61 6.41
N LEU A 93 -9.67 1.94 6.35
CA LEU A 93 -10.04 2.66 5.13
C LEU A 93 -8.97 2.52 4.04
N GLU A 94 -7.69 2.64 4.41
CA GLU A 94 -6.59 2.41 3.47
C GLU A 94 -6.56 0.95 2.98
N ALA A 95 -6.77 -0.03 3.88
CA ALA A 95 -6.82 -1.45 3.53
C ALA A 95 -8.00 -1.80 2.63
N ASP A 96 -9.17 -1.20 2.86
CA ASP A 96 -10.36 -1.38 2.04
C ASP A 96 -10.09 -0.94 0.60
N GLN A 97 -9.68 0.31 0.43
CA GLN A 97 -9.44 0.90 -0.87
C GLN A 97 -8.15 0.37 -1.53
N GLY A 98 -7.13 0.01 -0.74
CA GLY A 98 -5.89 -0.61 -1.20
C GLY A 98 -5.99 -2.13 -1.39
N ARG A 99 -7.14 -2.75 -1.09
CA ARG A 99 -7.37 -4.20 -1.18
C ARG A 99 -6.35 -5.02 -0.41
N VAL A 100 -5.94 -4.52 0.76
CA VAL A 100 -4.96 -5.19 1.63
C VAL A 100 -5.71 -6.06 2.64
N PRO A 101 -5.38 -7.36 2.74
CA PRO A 101 -6.05 -8.25 3.67
C PRO A 101 -5.64 -7.95 5.11
N LEU A 102 -6.59 -7.56 5.97
CA LEU A 102 -6.39 -7.39 7.41
C LEU A 102 -7.43 -8.20 8.18
N LEU A 103 -7.05 -8.70 9.35
CA LEU A 103 -7.96 -9.33 10.30
C LEU A 103 -8.02 -8.49 11.57
N LEU A 104 -9.08 -7.70 11.72
CA LEU A 104 -9.29 -6.84 12.88
C LEU A 104 -9.92 -7.69 13.98
N LEU A 105 -9.16 -8.01 15.01
CA LEU A 105 -9.58 -8.75 16.19
C LEU A 105 -9.80 -7.77 17.33
N THR A 106 -11.05 -7.37 17.57
CA THR A 106 -11.37 -6.42 18.63
C THR A 106 -11.97 -7.14 19.83
N ALA A 107 -11.26 -7.12 20.97
CA ALA A 107 -11.85 -7.60 22.20
C ALA A 107 -12.94 -6.64 22.68
N ASP A 108 -14.04 -7.17 23.20
CA ASP A 108 -15.18 -6.37 23.60
C ASP A 108 -15.73 -6.80 24.98
N ARG A 109 -16.52 -5.94 25.57
CA ARG A 109 -17.34 -6.25 26.73
C ARG A 109 -18.46 -7.23 26.34
N PRO A 110 -18.82 -8.16 27.24
CA PRO A 110 -19.95 -9.05 26.99
C PRO A 110 -21.27 -8.24 26.96
N PRO A 111 -22.34 -8.77 26.33
CA PRO A 111 -23.59 -8.05 26.09
C PRO A 111 -24.20 -7.37 27.32
N GLU A 112 -24.09 -8.01 28.48
CA GLU A 112 -24.63 -7.48 29.76
C GLU A 112 -23.97 -6.18 30.24
N LEU A 113 -22.81 -5.81 29.69
CA LEU A 113 -22.09 -4.58 30.01
C LEU A 113 -22.24 -3.48 28.96
N ARG A 114 -22.99 -3.73 27.88
CA ARG A 114 -23.19 -2.76 26.80
C ARG A 114 -24.38 -1.85 27.08
N GLY A 115 -24.27 -0.56 26.76
CA GLY A 115 -25.35 0.41 26.89
C GLY A 115 -25.73 0.80 28.32
N VAL A 116 -24.96 0.38 29.31
CA VAL A 116 -25.22 0.63 30.75
C VAL A 116 -24.16 1.50 31.44
N GLY A 117 -23.31 2.18 30.64
CA GLY A 117 -22.26 3.06 31.19
C GLY A 117 -21.06 2.29 31.78
N ALA A 118 -20.85 1.02 31.42
CA ALA A 118 -19.71 0.25 31.88
C ALA A 118 -18.39 0.87 31.38
N ASN A 119 -17.34 0.77 32.19
CA ASN A 119 -16.03 1.37 31.90
C ASN A 119 -15.45 0.83 30.58
N GLN A 120 -14.88 1.74 29.75
CA GLN A 120 -14.18 1.43 28.51
C GLN A 120 -15.05 0.57 27.57
N THR A 121 -16.31 0.94 27.41
CA THR A 121 -17.30 0.24 26.60
C THR A 121 -17.91 1.20 25.57
N VAL A 122 -17.88 0.81 24.31
CA VAL A 122 -18.53 1.49 23.18
C VAL A 122 -19.29 0.46 22.36
N ASP A 123 -20.15 0.89 21.45
CA ASP A 123 -20.74 -0.02 20.48
C ASP A 123 -19.71 -0.36 19.40
N GLN A 124 -19.20 -1.59 19.43
CA GLN A 124 -18.25 -2.11 18.46
C GLN A 124 -18.93 -2.90 17.32
N ILE A 125 -20.27 -3.04 17.37
CA ILE A 125 -21.01 -3.76 16.35
C ILE A 125 -20.96 -2.99 15.03
N LYS A 126 -20.32 -3.60 14.02
CA LYS A 126 -20.08 -2.96 12.71
C LYS A 126 -19.40 -1.60 12.78
N LEU A 127 -18.48 -1.43 13.71
CA LEU A 127 -17.78 -0.16 13.97
C LEU A 127 -17.19 0.46 12.70
N TYR A 128 -16.72 -0.36 11.76
CA TYR A 128 -16.09 0.11 10.51
C TYR A 128 -17.07 0.16 9.32
N GLY A 129 -18.35 -0.07 9.54
CA GLY A 129 -19.39 0.00 8.50
C GLY A 129 -19.08 -0.88 7.29
N ASP A 130 -19.17 -0.27 6.11
CA ASP A 130 -18.94 -0.95 4.82
C ASP A 130 -17.45 -1.02 4.41
N ALA A 131 -16.55 -0.45 5.21
CA ALA A 131 -15.11 -0.51 4.93
C ALA A 131 -14.50 -1.90 5.19
N VAL A 132 -15.28 -2.85 5.73
CA VAL A 132 -14.85 -4.24 5.92
C VAL A 132 -15.60 -5.19 4.99
N ARG A 133 -14.91 -6.22 4.49
CA ARG A 133 -15.51 -7.26 3.62
C ARG A 133 -16.51 -8.13 4.36
N TRP A 134 -16.36 -8.21 5.66
CA TRP A 134 -17.25 -8.98 6.54
C TRP A 134 -17.06 -8.53 7.99
N PHE A 135 -18.17 -8.42 8.70
CA PHE A 135 -18.24 -8.28 10.14
C PHE A 135 -18.82 -9.55 10.76
N HIS A 136 -18.23 -10.00 11.85
CA HIS A 136 -18.76 -11.10 12.66
C HIS A 136 -18.53 -10.85 14.14
N GLU A 137 -19.61 -10.97 14.94
CA GLU A 137 -19.50 -11.07 16.39
C GLU A 137 -19.45 -12.56 16.78
N LEU A 138 -18.35 -12.97 17.40
CA LEU A 138 -18.12 -14.37 17.71
C LEU A 138 -19.01 -14.92 18.83
N GLY A 139 -19.62 -14.04 19.62
CA GLY A 139 -20.34 -14.38 20.84
C GLY A 139 -19.40 -14.63 22.04
N VAL A 140 -19.95 -14.60 23.24
CA VAL A 140 -19.19 -14.92 24.46
C VAL A 140 -18.80 -16.41 24.45
N PRO A 141 -17.52 -16.74 24.68
CA PRO A 141 -17.08 -18.13 24.70
C PRO A 141 -17.78 -18.94 25.81
N GLU A 142 -18.27 -20.12 25.46
CA GLU A 142 -18.91 -21.05 26.37
C GLU A 142 -18.37 -22.48 26.17
N ALA A 143 -18.32 -23.28 27.25
CA ALA A 143 -17.89 -24.64 27.21
C ALA A 143 -18.99 -25.54 26.60
N ARG A 144 -19.04 -25.62 25.26
CA ARG A 144 -19.98 -26.43 24.48
C ARG A 144 -19.23 -27.35 23.51
N ALA A 145 -19.78 -28.53 23.25
CA ALA A 145 -19.15 -29.52 22.39
C ALA A 145 -18.96 -29.08 20.93
N ASP A 146 -19.81 -28.17 20.42
CA ASP A 146 -19.75 -27.65 19.06
C ASP A 146 -18.93 -26.35 18.92
N ALA A 147 -18.48 -25.76 20.04
CA ALA A 147 -17.81 -24.46 20.06
C ALA A 147 -16.52 -24.45 19.23
N VAL A 148 -15.66 -25.45 19.36
CA VAL A 148 -14.39 -25.53 18.64
C VAL A 148 -14.60 -25.54 17.13
N ARG A 149 -15.58 -26.34 16.65
CA ARG A 149 -15.92 -26.38 15.23
C ARG A 149 -16.42 -25.02 14.73
N TYR A 150 -17.26 -24.36 15.51
CA TYR A 150 -17.78 -23.02 15.18
C TYR A 150 -16.63 -22.01 15.11
N TRP A 151 -15.76 -21.93 16.11
CA TRP A 151 -14.64 -20.99 16.14
C TRP A 151 -13.69 -21.21 14.96
N ARG A 152 -13.26 -22.46 14.70
CA ARG A 152 -12.37 -22.78 13.58
C ARG A 152 -12.99 -22.40 12.23
N SER A 153 -14.25 -22.76 12.00
CA SER A 153 -14.95 -22.44 10.76
C SER A 153 -15.08 -20.93 10.56
N THR A 154 -15.35 -20.18 11.64
CA THR A 154 -15.45 -18.71 11.60
C THR A 154 -14.10 -18.06 11.23
N ILE A 155 -12.99 -18.52 11.84
CA ILE A 155 -11.66 -17.99 11.52
C ILE A 155 -11.26 -18.36 10.09
N SER A 156 -11.52 -19.59 9.64
CA SER A 156 -11.31 -19.98 8.23
C SER A 156 -12.09 -19.08 7.27
N GLN A 157 -13.36 -18.75 7.59
CA GLN A 157 -14.17 -17.83 6.79
C GLN A 157 -13.61 -16.41 6.80
N ALA A 158 -13.13 -15.92 7.96
CA ALA A 158 -12.52 -14.60 8.08
C ALA A 158 -11.28 -14.48 7.20
N VAL A 159 -10.36 -15.45 7.28
CA VAL A 159 -9.15 -15.49 6.43
C VAL A 159 -9.52 -15.56 4.95
N ALA A 160 -10.41 -16.48 4.56
CA ALA A 160 -10.84 -16.63 3.17
C ALA A 160 -11.46 -15.33 2.64
N THR A 161 -12.30 -14.67 3.44
CA THR A 161 -12.95 -13.40 3.06
C THR A 161 -11.94 -12.27 2.92
N ALA A 162 -10.98 -12.15 3.84
CA ALA A 162 -9.89 -11.18 3.74
C ALA A 162 -9.06 -11.38 2.46
N CYS A 163 -8.85 -12.63 2.04
CA CYS A 163 -8.17 -12.98 0.78
C CYS A 163 -9.05 -12.82 -0.48
N GLY A 164 -10.30 -12.40 -0.35
CA GLY A 164 -11.17 -12.13 -1.49
C GLY A 164 -12.16 -13.23 -1.84
N ALA A 165 -12.54 -14.12 -0.91
CA ALA A 165 -13.58 -15.14 -1.15
C ALA A 165 -14.96 -14.55 -1.51
N ARG A 166 -15.20 -13.30 -1.12
CA ARG A 166 -16.45 -12.57 -1.38
C ARG A 166 -16.28 -11.39 -2.35
N GLY A 167 -15.24 -11.38 -3.17
CA GLY A 167 -14.92 -10.30 -4.11
C GLY A 167 -13.44 -9.91 -4.02
N ALA A 168 -13.13 -8.62 -3.90
CA ALA A 168 -11.76 -8.16 -3.71
C ALA A 168 -11.26 -8.43 -2.29
N PRO A 169 -9.94 -8.66 -2.10
CA PRO A 169 -9.33 -8.70 -0.77
C PRO A 169 -9.60 -7.42 0.03
N GLY A 170 -9.44 -7.49 1.32
CA GLY A 170 -9.61 -6.33 2.18
C GLY A 170 -9.77 -6.70 3.65
N PRO A 171 -10.05 -5.72 4.52
CA PRO A 171 -10.17 -5.94 5.95
C PRO A 171 -11.43 -6.73 6.31
N VAL A 172 -11.32 -7.54 7.37
CA VAL A 172 -12.42 -8.28 7.99
C VAL A 172 -12.41 -7.98 9.48
N HIS A 173 -13.59 -7.73 10.05
CA HIS A 173 -13.74 -7.42 11.47
C HIS A 173 -14.38 -8.59 12.22
N VAL A 174 -13.66 -9.14 13.18
CA VAL A 174 -14.16 -10.14 14.15
C VAL A 174 -14.17 -9.51 15.54
N ASN A 175 -15.37 -9.26 16.07
CA ASN A 175 -15.55 -8.74 17.42
C ASN A 175 -15.67 -9.90 18.42
N LEU A 176 -14.89 -9.84 19.50
CA LEU A 176 -14.73 -10.93 20.47
C LEU A 176 -15.19 -10.46 21.86
N PRO A 177 -16.46 -10.63 22.21
CA PRO A 177 -16.93 -10.36 23.57
C PRO A 177 -16.35 -11.36 24.55
N LEU A 178 -15.61 -10.88 25.54
CA LEU A 178 -14.92 -11.71 26.52
C LEU A 178 -15.40 -11.37 27.93
N ARG A 179 -15.73 -12.41 28.71
CA ARG A 179 -16.17 -12.32 30.10
C ARG A 179 -15.03 -12.72 31.04
N GLU A 180 -15.04 -12.21 32.25
CA GLU A 180 -14.11 -12.65 33.31
C GLU A 180 -14.31 -14.16 33.64
N PRO A 181 -13.25 -14.89 33.99
CA PRO A 181 -11.87 -14.45 34.11
C PRO A 181 -11.14 -14.35 32.75
N LEU A 182 -10.32 -13.29 32.56
CA LEU A 182 -9.57 -13.06 31.32
C LEU A 182 -8.22 -13.78 31.32
N GLY A 183 -7.64 -13.97 32.49
CA GLY A 183 -6.37 -14.70 32.64
C GLY A 183 -6.54 -16.20 32.53
N PRO A 184 -5.43 -16.97 32.51
CA PRO A 184 -5.42 -18.43 32.49
C PRO A 184 -5.74 -19.02 33.87
N VAL A 185 -6.86 -18.58 34.46
CA VAL A 185 -7.34 -19.01 35.77
C VAL A 185 -8.47 -19.99 35.57
N ASP A 186 -8.49 -21.07 36.38
CA ASP A 186 -9.59 -22.01 36.45
C ASP A 186 -10.86 -21.29 36.93
N ASP A 187 -11.91 -21.32 36.14
CA ASP A 187 -13.21 -20.73 36.45
C ASP A 187 -14.15 -21.71 37.15
N GLY A 188 -13.66 -22.91 37.51
CA GLY A 188 -14.41 -24.01 38.10
C GLY A 188 -15.28 -24.78 37.10
N ILE A 189 -15.34 -24.38 35.86
CA ILE A 189 -16.06 -25.04 34.76
C ILE A 189 -15.05 -25.68 33.79
N GLY A 190 -13.95 -24.95 33.48
CA GLY A 190 -12.95 -25.33 32.52
C GLY A 190 -13.48 -25.46 31.08
N PHE A 191 -12.66 -26.02 30.19
CA PHE A 191 -13.09 -26.39 28.86
C PHE A 191 -12.72 -27.87 28.57
N PRO A 192 -13.67 -28.80 28.74
CA PRO A 192 -13.37 -30.22 28.72
C PRO A 192 -13.31 -30.85 27.32
N PHE A 193 -13.60 -30.07 26.26
CA PHE A 193 -13.65 -30.58 24.89
C PHE A 193 -12.29 -30.47 24.19
N PRO A 194 -11.95 -31.44 23.28
CA PRO A 194 -10.73 -31.37 22.49
C PRO A 194 -10.66 -30.08 21.64
N LEU A 195 -9.48 -29.47 21.61
CA LEU A 195 -9.22 -28.27 20.79
C LEU A 195 -8.67 -28.61 19.39
N ASP A 196 -8.58 -29.87 19.02
CA ASP A 196 -7.92 -30.36 17.82
C ASP A 196 -8.50 -29.76 16.54
N GLY A 197 -7.61 -29.41 15.60
CA GLY A 197 -7.96 -29.07 14.23
C GLY A 197 -7.95 -30.30 13.32
N ARG A 198 -8.02 -30.07 12.00
CA ARG A 198 -7.93 -31.17 11.03
C ARG A 198 -6.53 -31.77 11.00
N ASP A 199 -6.46 -33.05 10.65
CA ASP A 199 -5.20 -33.77 10.48
C ASP A 199 -4.27 -33.11 9.45
N GLY A 200 -2.97 -33.31 9.63
CA GLY A 200 -1.96 -32.77 8.70
C GLY A 200 -1.83 -31.26 8.70
N GLN A 201 -2.18 -30.60 9.80
CA GLN A 201 -2.11 -29.14 9.95
C GLN A 201 -2.92 -28.37 8.90
N ARG A 202 -3.94 -29.00 8.28
CA ARG A 202 -4.81 -28.34 7.30
C ARG A 202 -5.78 -27.38 7.99
N PRO A 203 -6.14 -26.25 7.33
CA PRO A 203 -7.22 -25.38 7.77
C PRO A 203 -8.53 -26.13 7.97
N TRP A 204 -9.38 -25.64 8.85
CA TRP A 204 -10.71 -26.24 9.07
C TRP A 204 -11.54 -26.23 7.79
N THR A 205 -11.49 -25.12 7.05
CA THR A 205 -12.13 -24.98 5.75
C THR A 205 -11.18 -24.31 4.77
N GLU A 206 -10.86 -25.02 3.68
CA GLU A 206 -10.10 -24.46 2.56
C GLU A 206 -11.06 -23.82 1.56
N HIS A 207 -10.80 -22.57 1.18
CA HIS A 207 -11.51 -21.90 0.11
C HIS A 207 -10.67 -21.92 -1.17
N LYS A 208 -11.22 -22.51 -2.24
CA LYS A 208 -10.58 -22.55 -3.56
C LYS A 208 -11.28 -21.58 -4.49
N ARG A 209 -10.51 -20.75 -5.15
CA ARG A 209 -11.00 -19.78 -6.13
C ARG A 209 -10.36 -20.07 -7.48
N SER A 210 -11.17 -20.10 -8.53
CA SER A 210 -10.72 -20.01 -9.92
C SER A 210 -10.72 -18.56 -10.37
N GLU A 211 -9.74 -18.17 -11.16
CA GLU A 211 -9.73 -16.87 -11.80
C GLU A 211 -10.49 -16.96 -13.12
N PRO A 212 -11.37 -16.00 -13.44
CA PRO A 212 -12.05 -15.99 -14.72
C PRO A 212 -11.04 -15.78 -15.85
N PRO A 213 -11.19 -16.49 -16.99
CA PRO A 213 -10.37 -16.24 -18.17
C PRO A 213 -10.72 -14.88 -18.79
N LEU A 214 -9.82 -14.37 -19.62
CA LEU A 214 -10.12 -13.20 -20.44
C LEU A 214 -11.28 -13.51 -21.41
N PRO A 215 -12.33 -12.69 -21.49
CA PRO A 215 -13.44 -12.88 -22.45
C PRO A 215 -12.93 -12.90 -23.90
N ALA A 216 -13.54 -13.72 -24.75
CA ALA A 216 -13.08 -13.91 -26.11
C ALA A 216 -13.13 -12.63 -26.96
N ASP A 217 -14.16 -11.82 -26.80
CA ASP A 217 -14.31 -10.52 -27.48
C ASP A 217 -13.22 -9.53 -27.07
N VAL A 218 -12.83 -9.52 -25.79
CA VAL A 218 -11.71 -8.70 -25.29
C VAL A 218 -10.36 -9.24 -25.81
N HIS A 219 -10.20 -10.57 -25.82
CA HIS A 219 -9.03 -11.21 -26.42
C HIS A 219 -8.86 -10.78 -27.88
N ASP A 220 -9.92 -10.88 -28.69
CA ASP A 220 -9.90 -10.53 -30.11
C ASP A 220 -9.67 -9.02 -30.34
N LEU A 221 -10.27 -8.17 -29.50
CA LEU A 221 -10.01 -6.73 -29.49
C LEU A 221 -8.51 -6.43 -29.28
N LEU A 222 -7.91 -7.01 -28.23
CA LEU A 222 -6.50 -6.78 -27.89
C LEU A 222 -5.57 -7.40 -28.96
N ALA A 223 -5.92 -8.56 -29.50
CA ALA A 223 -5.16 -9.22 -30.54
C ALA A 223 -5.14 -8.44 -31.86
N GLY A 224 -6.24 -7.79 -32.21
CA GLY A 224 -6.43 -7.08 -33.49
C GLY A 224 -6.02 -5.61 -33.49
N ALA A 225 -5.93 -4.96 -32.32
CA ALA A 225 -5.65 -3.53 -32.24
C ALA A 225 -4.23 -3.20 -32.72
N VAL A 226 -4.11 -2.14 -33.54
CA VAL A 226 -2.86 -1.73 -34.19
C VAL A 226 -2.10 -0.71 -33.33
N ARG A 227 -2.82 0.25 -32.77
CA ARG A 227 -2.27 1.32 -31.91
C ARG A 227 -2.88 1.19 -30.51
N GLY A 228 -2.21 0.48 -29.63
CA GLY A 228 -2.64 0.36 -28.25
C GLY A 228 -1.73 1.15 -27.29
N VAL A 229 -2.26 1.46 -26.12
CA VAL A 229 -1.52 1.98 -24.97
C VAL A 229 -1.93 1.19 -23.72
N ILE A 230 -0.98 0.84 -22.88
CA ILE A 230 -1.24 0.20 -21.60
C ILE A 230 -0.99 1.20 -20.47
N VAL A 231 -1.91 1.23 -19.53
CA VAL A 231 -1.78 2.03 -18.30
C VAL A 231 -1.84 1.09 -17.10
N ALA A 232 -0.80 1.09 -16.26
CA ALA A 232 -0.70 0.25 -15.08
C ALA A 232 -0.72 1.09 -13.80
N GLY A 233 -1.67 0.82 -12.91
CA GLY A 233 -1.87 1.47 -11.62
C GLY A 233 -1.69 0.55 -10.42
N ASP A 234 -2.19 0.96 -9.25
CA ASP A 234 -2.11 0.23 -7.98
C ASP A 234 -2.86 -1.11 -8.00
N GLY A 235 -2.44 -2.03 -7.12
CA GLY A 235 -3.13 -3.29 -6.85
C GLY A 235 -2.69 -4.48 -7.68
N LEU A 236 -1.62 -4.36 -8.48
CA LEU A 236 -1.03 -5.47 -9.22
C LEU A 236 -0.21 -6.38 -8.29
N ARG A 237 -0.34 -7.68 -8.49
CA ARG A 237 0.62 -8.65 -7.95
C ARG A 237 1.89 -8.66 -8.79
N ALA A 238 2.98 -9.20 -8.24
CA ALA A 238 4.25 -9.26 -8.97
C ALA A 238 4.11 -9.98 -10.33
N GLU A 239 3.38 -11.09 -10.36
CA GLU A 239 3.12 -11.82 -11.62
C GLU A 239 2.29 -11.05 -12.63
N ASP A 240 1.35 -10.18 -12.16
CA ASP A 240 0.54 -9.31 -13.02
C ASP A 240 1.39 -8.17 -13.61
N ALA A 241 2.25 -7.55 -12.81
CA ALA A 241 3.15 -6.50 -13.26
C ALA A 241 4.10 -7.00 -14.36
N VAL A 242 4.65 -8.20 -14.18
CA VAL A 242 5.48 -8.86 -15.20
C VAL A 242 4.67 -9.15 -16.47
N ALA A 243 3.47 -9.73 -16.35
CA ALA A 243 2.63 -10.06 -17.51
C ALA A 243 2.21 -8.81 -18.31
N VAL A 244 1.95 -7.69 -17.63
CA VAL A 244 1.66 -6.39 -18.28
C VAL A 244 2.86 -5.91 -19.09
N SER A 245 4.07 -5.95 -18.52
CA SER A 245 5.29 -5.52 -19.21
C SER A 245 5.64 -6.45 -20.39
N GLU A 246 5.50 -7.77 -20.23
CA GLU A 246 5.69 -8.76 -21.29
C GLU A 246 4.71 -8.52 -22.45
N PHE A 247 3.43 -8.31 -22.13
CA PHE A 247 2.41 -8.04 -23.16
C PHE A 247 2.67 -6.71 -23.89
N ALA A 248 3.04 -5.63 -23.16
CA ALA A 248 3.39 -4.35 -23.77
C ALA A 248 4.51 -4.50 -24.80
N ALA A 249 5.59 -5.20 -24.44
CA ALA A 249 6.72 -5.46 -25.32
C ALA A 249 6.31 -6.30 -26.55
N ALA A 250 5.57 -7.39 -26.34
CA ALA A 250 5.13 -8.27 -27.41
C ALA A 250 4.12 -7.60 -28.36
N ALA A 251 3.27 -6.72 -27.83
CA ALA A 251 2.29 -5.98 -28.60
C ALA A 251 2.89 -4.76 -29.33
N GLY A 252 4.09 -4.29 -28.95
CA GLY A 252 4.65 -3.04 -29.44
C GLY A 252 3.83 -1.83 -28.97
N TRP A 253 3.29 -1.89 -27.75
CA TRP A 253 2.46 -0.84 -27.15
C TRP A 253 3.20 -0.12 -26.03
N PRO A 254 3.18 1.21 -25.98
CA PRO A 254 3.77 1.96 -24.88
C PRO A 254 3.09 1.61 -23.56
N LEU A 255 3.90 1.48 -22.50
CA LEU A 255 3.46 1.19 -21.14
C LEU A 255 3.65 2.42 -20.26
N ILE A 256 2.54 3.05 -19.87
CA ILE A 256 2.47 4.08 -18.85
C ILE A 256 2.23 3.37 -17.50
N ALA A 257 3.22 3.32 -16.65
CA ALA A 257 3.12 2.62 -15.37
C ALA A 257 3.39 3.58 -14.21
N GLU A 258 2.42 3.74 -13.31
CA GLU A 258 2.64 4.43 -12.04
C GLU A 258 3.68 3.65 -11.22
N PRO A 259 4.60 4.28 -10.45
CA PRO A 259 5.72 3.58 -9.79
C PRO A 259 5.27 2.41 -8.90
N HIS A 260 4.23 2.64 -8.12
CA HIS A 260 3.69 1.65 -7.18
C HIS A 260 2.87 0.52 -7.84
N SER A 261 2.65 0.58 -9.16
CA SER A 261 2.17 -0.57 -9.94
C SER A 261 3.20 -1.68 -10.01
N ASN A 262 4.48 -1.34 -9.84
CA ASN A 262 5.64 -2.21 -10.03
C ASN A 262 5.76 -2.79 -11.47
N ALA A 263 5.04 -2.21 -12.43
CA ALA A 263 5.10 -2.60 -13.85
C ALA A 263 6.01 -1.69 -14.69
N ARG A 264 6.68 -0.68 -14.08
CA ARG A 264 7.57 0.25 -14.80
C ARG A 264 8.91 -0.41 -15.12
N HIS A 265 8.88 -1.40 -15.96
CA HIS A 265 10.06 -2.13 -16.46
C HIS A 265 9.83 -2.70 -17.87
N GLY A 266 10.91 -3.17 -18.51
CA GLY A 266 10.85 -3.69 -19.87
C GLY A 266 10.96 -2.59 -20.94
N PRO A 267 11.12 -3.00 -22.23
CA PRO A 267 11.49 -2.09 -23.31
C PRO A 267 10.38 -1.12 -23.75
N ALA A 268 9.12 -1.39 -23.39
CA ALA A 268 7.99 -0.55 -23.75
C ALA A 268 7.58 0.45 -22.63
N ALA A 269 8.21 0.37 -21.44
CA ALA A 269 7.86 1.21 -20.32
C ALA A 269 8.41 2.64 -20.46
N LEU A 270 7.55 3.62 -20.21
CA LEU A 270 7.87 5.04 -20.40
C LEU A 270 8.35 5.67 -19.08
N ALA A 271 9.43 6.44 -19.15
CA ALA A 271 9.76 7.50 -18.20
C ALA A 271 9.36 8.86 -18.81
N GLY A 272 9.00 9.86 -17.98
CA GLY A 272 8.67 11.20 -18.51
C GLY A 272 7.34 11.32 -19.25
N TYR A 273 6.47 10.32 -19.15
CA TYR A 273 5.17 10.28 -19.83
C TYR A 273 4.25 11.46 -19.46
N ASP A 274 4.40 12.05 -18.27
CA ASP A 274 3.58 13.18 -17.84
C ASP A 274 3.70 14.38 -18.80
N ALA A 275 4.91 14.70 -19.26
CA ALA A 275 5.14 15.78 -20.23
C ALA A 275 4.55 15.46 -21.61
N VAL A 276 4.67 14.20 -22.05
CA VAL A 276 4.11 13.72 -23.30
C VAL A 276 2.58 13.85 -23.32
N LEU A 277 1.94 13.42 -22.23
CA LEU A 277 0.48 13.50 -22.09
C LEU A 277 -0.05 14.94 -21.96
N ARG A 278 0.76 15.90 -21.58
CA ARG A 278 0.41 17.34 -21.55
C ARG A 278 0.52 18.01 -22.91
N ASP A 279 1.33 17.49 -23.82
CA ASP A 279 1.50 18.09 -25.14
C ASP A 279 0.30 17.80 -26.04
N ALA A 280 -0.42 18.85 -26.44
CA ALA A 280 -1.64 18.72 -27.23
C ALA A 280 -1.36 18.17 -28.64
N VAL A 281 -0.25 18.60 -29.25
CA VAL A 281 0.12 18.19 -30.61
C VAL A 281 0.47 16.69 -30.62
N PHE A 282 1.24 16.23 -29.64
CA PHE A 282 1.55 14.81 -29.50
C PHE A 282 0.28 13.97 -29.34
N ARG A 283 -0.63 14.36 -28.43
CA ARG A 283 -1.88 13.65 -28.18
C ARG A 283 -2.76 13.54 -29.43
N GLU A 284 -2.88 14.62 -30.20
CA GLU A 284 -3.70 14.65 -31.43
C GLU A 284 -3.14 13.74 -32.53
N HIS A 285 -1.82 13.59 -32.64
CA HIS A 285 -1.18 12.71 -33.60
C HIS A 285 -1.13 11.25 -33.12
N HIS A 286 -1.15 11.02 -31.81
CA HIS A 286 -1.00 9.69 -31.20
C HIS A 286 -2.28 9.21 -30.50
N VAL A 287 -3.42 9.31 -31.18
CA VAL A 287 -4.69 8.75 -30.69
C VAL A 287 -4.66 7.22 -30.79
N PRO A 288 -4.80 6.49 -29.66
CA PRO A 288 -4.81 5.03 -29.68
C PRO A 288 -6.15 4.46 -30.15
N ASP A 289 -6.15 3.26 -30.71
CA ASP A 289 -7.36 2.49 -31.01
C ASP A 289 -7.92 1.86 -29.72
N VAL A 290 -7.00 1.39 -28.84
CA VAL A 290 -7.33 0.74 -27.58
C VAL A 290 -6.44 1.27 -26.46
N VAL A 291 -7.03 1.56 -25.30
CA VAL A 291 -6.31 1.77 -24.04
C VAL A 291 -6.69 0.67 -23.06
N LEU A 292 -5.69 -0.10 -22.63
CA LEU A 292 -5.84 -1.12 -21.60
C LEU A 292 -5.37 -0.57 -20.25
N VAL A 293 -6.31 -0.32 -19.34
CA VAL A 293 -6.03 0.11 -17.97
C VAL A 293 -6.01 -1.11 -17.06
N VAL A 294 -4.91 -1.36 -16.35
CA VAL A 294 -4.75 -2.48 -15.43
C VAL A 294 -4.50 -1.97 -14.01
N GLY A 295 -5.35 -2.36 -13.08
CA GLY A 295 -5.31 -1.84 -11.72
C GLY A 295 -5.90 -0.43 -11.59
N ARG A 296 -5.66 0.20 -10.42
CA ARG A 296 -6.23 1.52 -10.11
C ARG A 296 -5.25 2.64 -10.39
N VAL A 297 -5.60 3.53 -11.29
CA VAL A 297 -4.83 4.72 -11.71
C VAL A 297 -5.31 5.94 -10.93
N GLY A 298 -4.41 6.86 -10.60
CA GLY A 298 -4.81 8.09 -9.92
C GLY A 298 -3.68 8.92 -9.31
N LEU A 299 -2.43 8.72 -9.71
CA LEU A 299 -1.31 9.48 -9.16
C LEU A 299 -1.17 10.85 -9.82
N THR A 300 -1.19 10.92 -11.15
CA THR A 300 -0.95 12.14 -11.90
C THR A 300 -2.22 12.70 -12.54
N ARG A 301 -2.32 14.03 -12.51
CA ARG A 301 -3.45 14.74 -13.12
C ARG A 301 -3.46 14.61 -14.64
N SER A 302 -2.29 14.72 -15.29
CA SER A 302 -2.17 14.61 -16.75
C SER A 302 -2.68 13.28 -17.30
N LEU A 303 -2.43 12.18 -16.59
CA LEU A 303 -2.92 10.86 -17.00
C LEU A 303 -4.46 10.78 -16.93
N ASN A 304 -5.06 11.33 -15.85
CA ASN A 304 -6.52 11.39 -15.73
C ASN A 304 -7.13 12.32 -16.78
N GLU A 305 -6.52 13.47 -17.04
CA GLU A 305 -6.96 14.40 -18.08
C GLU A 305 -6.85 13.78 -19.48
N TRP A 306 -5.78 13.04 -19.76
CA TRP A 306 -5.61 12.33 -21.02
C TRP A 306 -6.66 11.23 -21.21
N LEU A 307 -6.89 10.38 -20.21
CA LEU A 307 -7.93 9.34 -20.27
C LEU A 307 -9.33 9.97 -20.50
N SER A 308 -9.60 11.12 -19.88
CA SER A 308 -10.88 11.83 -20.07
C SER A 308 -10.99 12.53 -21.44
N TRP A 309 -9.87 12.84 -22.05
CA TRP A 309 -9.80 13.51 -23.37
C TRP A 309 -9.97 12.55 -24.54
N LEU A 310 -9.71 11.26 -24.36
CA LEU A 310 -9.73 10.27 -25.43
C LEU A 310 -11.04 10.33 -26.24
N PRO A 311 -10.96 10.32 -27.60
CA PRO A 311 -12.15 10.37 -28.42
C PRO A 311 -12.97 9.08 -28.33
N ALA A 312 -14.26 9.14 -28.69
CA ALA A 312 -15.17 8.00 -28.68
C ALA A 312 -14.74 6.84 -29.62
N THR A 313 -13.80 7.08 -30.52
CA THR A 313 -13.21 6.07 -31.39
C THR A 313 -12.19 5.19 -30.68
N THR A 314 -11.65 5.63 -29.53
CA THR A 314 -10.75 4.84 -28.71
C THR A 314 -11.57 3.94 -27.76
N THR A 315 -11.29 2.65 -27.76
CA THR A 315 -11.86 1.72 -26.80
C THR A 315 -11.03 1.66 -25.53
N VAL A 316 -11.58 2.05 -24.39
CA VAL A 316 -10.93 1.94 -23.08
C VAL A 316 -11.45 0.70 -22.36
N VAL A 317 -10.55 -0.22 -22.04
CA VAL A 317 -10.82 -1.45 -21.30
C VAL A 317 -10.13 -1.37 -19.95
N VAL A 318 -10.88 -1.52 -18.86
CA VAL A 318 -10.33 -1.67 -17.50
C VAL A 318 -10.28 -3.14 -17.16
N LEU A 319 -9.08 -3.66 -16.98
CA LEU A 319 -8.83 -5.03 -16.55
C LEU A 319 -8.57 -5.05 -15.05
N ASP A 320 -9.44 -5.69 -14.30
CA ASP A 320 -9.31 -5.87 -12.87
C ASP A 320 -9.61 -7.30 -12.44
N ARG A 321 -8.71 -7.95 -11.71
CA ARG A 321 -8.83 -9.34 -11.26
C ARG A 321 -10.16 -9.66 -10.55
N PHE A 322 -10.76 -8.66 -9.91
CA PHE A 322 -11.96 -8.79 -9.10
C PHE A 322 -13.20 -8.11 -9.70
N GLY A 323 -13.07 -7.54 -10.92
CA GLY A 323 -14.16 -6.83 -11.59
C GLY A 323 -14.54 -5.51 -10.90
N GLY A 324 -13.60 -4.88 -10.20
CA GLY A 324 -13.83 -3.60 -9.56
C GLY A 324 -13.97 -2.46 -10.57
N TRP A 325 -14.84 -1.51 -10.27
CA TRP A 325 -15.12 -0.36 -11.14
C TRP A 325 -14.08 0.75 -10.96
N TRP A 326 -12.83 0.48 -11.41
CA TRP A 326 -11.71 1.43 -11.30
C TRP A 326 -11.63 2.37 -12.50
N ASP A 327 -12.66 3.16 -12.71
CA ASP A 327 -12.78 4.14 -13.79
C ASP A 327 -13.12 5.53 -13.22
N GLY A 328 -12.13 6.17 -12.63
CA GLY A 328 -12.26 7.52 -12.06
C GLY A 328 -12.54 8.61 -13.10
N THR A 329 -12.19 8.36 -14.35
CA THR A 329 -12.40 9.27 -15.48
C THR A 329 -13.71 9.04 -16.22
N ARG A 330 -14.40 7.93 -15.93
CA ARG A 330 -15.65 7.51 -16.61
C ARG A 330 -15.49 7.36 -18.12
N SER A 331 -14.31 6.92 -18.55
CA SER A 331 -13.95 6.74 -19.96
C SER A 331 -14.02 5.29 -20.43
N ALA A 332 -14.14 4.32 -19.52
CA ALA A 332 -14.17 2.91 -19.85
C ALA A 332 -15.46 2.49 -20.57
N GLN A 333 -15.30 1.80 -21.71
CA GLN A 333 -16.39 1.09 -22.37
C GLN A 333 -16.57 -0.31 -21.81
N GLN A 334 -15.52 -0.92 -21.25
CA GLN A 334 -15.58 -2.27 -20.69
C GLN A 334 -14.84 -2.35 -19.36
N ILE A 335 -15.46 -2.99 -18.37
CA ILE A 335 -14.83 -3.41 -17.10
C ILE A 335 -14.76 -4.94 -17.13
N VAL A 336 -13.56 -5.48 -17.12
CA VAL A 336 -13.29 -6.90 -17.33
C VAL A 336 -12.71 -7.54 -16.08
N ALA A 337 -13.40 -8.57 -15.56
CA ALA A 337 -12.94 -9.35 -14.43
C ALA A 337 -11.98 -10.46 -14.91
N ALA A 338 -10.68 -10.17 -14.96
CA ALA A 338 -9.65 -11.15 -15.26
C ALA A 338 -8.30 -10.73 -14.66
N ALA A 339 -7.42 -11.69 -14.42
CA ALA A 339 -6.05 -11.41 -14.00
C ALA A 339 -5.22 -10.91 -15.17
N ALA A 340 -4.26 -10.00 -14.92
CA ALA A 340 -3.37 -9.52 -15.98
C ALA A 340 -2.45 -10.65 -16.53
N THR A 341 -2.21 -11.72 -15.78
CA THR A 341 -1.52 -12.92 -16.27
C THR A 341 -2.21 -13.57 -17.48
N SER A 342 -3.53 -13.37 -17.66
CA SER A 342 -4.26 -13.85 -18.85
C SER A 342 -3.84 -13.18 -20.15
N LEU A 343 -3.19 -12.02 -20.09
CA LEU A 343 -2.64 -11.32 -21.25
C LEU A 343 -1.56 -12.14 -21.97
N ARG A 344 -0.86 -13.05 -21.26
CA ARG A 344 0.12 -13.97 -21.86
C ARG A 344 -0.48 -14.88 -22.92
N GLY A 345 -1.79 -15.15 -22.86
CA GLY A 345 -2.51 -15.95 -23.84
C GLY A 345 -2.99 -15.18 -25.07
N VAL A 346 -2.82 -13.84 -25.10
CA VAL A 346 -3.29 -13.02 -26.22
C VAL A 346 -2.26 -13.08 -27.35
N GLY A 347 -2.55 -13.93 -28.37
CA GLY A 347 -1.78 -13.97 -29.61
C GLY A 347 -2.09 -12.74 -30.46
N ARG A 348 -1.06 -12.13 -31.06
CA ARG A 348 -1.22 -10.99 -31.97
C ARG A 348 -1.64 -11.45 -33.35
N SER A 349 -2.77 -11.00 -33.84
CA SER A 349 -3.23 -11.21 -35.21
C SER A 349 -2.87 -10.05 -36.17
N GLY A 350 -2.55 -8.87 -35.60
CA GLY A 350 -2.09 -7.69 -36.30
C GLY A 350 -0.68 -7.27 -35.88
N SER A 351 0.07 -6.66 -36.81
CA SER A 351 1.32 -5.98 -36.45
C SER A 351 0.99 -4.63 -35.81
N ALA A 352 1.74 -4.24 -34.77
CA ALA A 352 1.71 -2.85 -34.32
C ALA A 352 2.02 -1.91 -35.48
N SER A 353 1.49 -0.69 -35.46
CA SER A 353 1.89 0.34 -36.42
C SER A 353 3.41 0.52 -36.36
N ALA A 354 4.06 0.53 -37.51
CA ALA A 354 5.50 0.75 -37.55
C ALA A 354 5.82 2.10 -36.85
N GLY A 355 6.78 2.07 -35.91
CA GLY A 355 7.19 3.27 -35.17
C GLY A 355 6.29 3.65 -34.00
N TRP A 356 5.10 3.04 -33.79
CA TRP A 356 4.15 3.47 -32.77
C TRP A 356 4.76 3.55 -31.36
N VAL A 357 5.35 2.46 -30.85
CA VAL A 357 5.99 2.45 -29.54
C VAL A 357 7.26 3.29 -29.52
N ASP A 358 8.01 3.32 -30.64
CA ASP A 358 9.27 4.04 -30.72
C ASP A 358 9.08 5.57 -30.62
N GLU A 359 8.02 6.12 -31.22
CA GLU A 359 7.67 7.54 -31.14
C GLU A 359 7.31 7.94 -29.69
N TRP A 360 6.53 7.12 -28.99
CA TRP A 360 6.23 7.32 -27.56
C TRP A 360 7.49 7.24 -26.70
N LEU A 361 8.33 6.25 -26.92
CA LEU A 361 9.59 6.07 -26.20
C LEU A 361 10.54 7.23 -26.43
N HIS A 362 10.67 7.68 -27.68
CA HIS A 362 11.56 8.80 -28.02
C HIS A 362 11.12 10.09 -27.32
N ALA A 363 9.84 10.46 -27.41
CA ALA A 363 9.30 11.65 -26.77
C ALA A 363 9.43 11.59 -25.24
N ALA A 364 9.10 10.44 -24.63
CA ALA A 364 9.14 10.23 -23.19
C ALA A 364 10.59 10.21 -22.65
N THR A 365 11.51 9.57 -23.38
CA THR A 365 12.93 9.55 -23.03
C THR A 365 13.53 10.95 -23.10
N GLY A 366 13.26 11.70 -24.17
CA GLY A 366 13.73 13.08 -24.28
C GLY A 366 13.23 13.98 -23.15
N ALA A 367 11.95 13.83 -22.75
CA ALA A 367 11.41 14.55 -21.60
C ALA A 367 12.11 14.18 -20.29
N ALA A 368 12.37 12.88 -20.08
CA ALA A 368 13.04 12.40 -18.89
C ALA A 368 14.52 12.81 -18.85
N ASP A 369 15.23 12.80 -19.98
CA ASP A 369 16.61 13.26 -20.09
C ASP A 369 16.73 14.76 -19.76
N ALA A 370 15.80 15.57 -20.24
CA ALA A 370 15.75 17.00 -19.90
C ALA A 370 15.50 17.25 -18.39
N VAL A 371 14.71 16.38 -17.74
CA VAL A 371 14.54 16.41 -16.27
C VAL A 371 15.87 16.09 -15.59
N ASP A 372 16.58 15.05 -16.02
CA ASP A 372 17.85 14.64 -15.43
C ASP A 372 18.93 15.72 -15.57
N GLU A 373 19.04 16.37 -16.75
CA GLU A 373 19.97 17.50 -16.97
C GLU A 373 19.74 18.65 -16.00
N VAL A 374 18.47 19.02 -15.77
CA VAL A 374 18.13 20.07 -14.79
C VAL A 374 18.48 19.64 -13.38
N LEU A 375 18.19 18.40 -13.00
CA LEU A 375 18.50 17.86 -11.67
C LEU A 375 19.99 17.76 -11.42
N ASP A 376 20.78 17.40 -12.42
CA ASP A 376 22.24 17.29 -12.30
C ASP A 376 22.90 18.64 -11.99
N SER A 377 22.29 19.72 -12.44
CA SER A 377 22.72 21.09 -12.16
C SER A 377 22.16 21.70 -10.87
N ALA A 378 21.13 21.08 -10.26
CA ALA A 378 20.36 21.71 -9.18
C ALA A 378 20.91 21.49 -7.76
N GLY A 379 21.94 20.66 -7.58
CA GLY A 379 22.45 20.32 -6.24
C GLY A 379 21.47 19.45 -5.44
N LEU A 380 21.52 19.55 -4.10
CA LEU A 380 20.60 18.83 -3.21
C LEU A 380 19.20 19.42 -3.33
N SER A 381 18.24 18.61 -3.73
CA SER A 381 16.84 19.01 -3.91
C SER A 381 15.91 17.81 -3.75
N GLU A 382 14.62 18.04 -3.48
CA GLU A 382 13.67 16.95 -3.17
C GLU A 382 13.60 15.89 -4.29
N PRO A 383 13.37 16.24 -5.58
CA PRO A 383 13.34 15.25 -6.65
C PRO A 383 14.71 14.61 -6.91
N ARG A 384 15.84 15.32 -6.63
CA ARG A 384 17.20 14.76 -6.72
C ARG A 384 17.42 13.69 -5.66
N VAL A 385 17.01 13.94 -4.43
CA VAL A 385 17.06 12.97 -3.31
C VAL A 385 16.33 11.68 -3.68
N VAL A 386 15.12 11.82 -4.22
CA VAL A 386 14.31 10.67 -4.64
C VAL A 386 14.96 9.91 -5.79
N ARG A 387 15.41 10.60 -6.84
CA ARG A 387 16.07 10.00 -8.01
C ARG A 387 17.31 9.21 -7.61
N ASP A 388 18.20 9.86 -6.87
CA ASP A 388 19.50 9.28 -6.50
C ASP A 388 19.29 8.03 -5.62
N LEU A 389 18.33 8.02 -4.69
CA LEU A 389 17.99 6.83 -3.92
C LEU A 389 17.47 5.70 -4.82
N VAL A 390 16.42 5.97 -5.59
CA VAL A 390 15.78 4.94 -6.44
C VAL A 390 16.79 4.36 -7.44
N THR A 391 17.74 5.15 -7.91
CA THR A 391 18.76 4.70 -8.87
C THR A 391 19.88 3.91 -8.21
N SER A 392 20.31 4.27 -6.97
CA SER A 392 21.47 3.69 -6.30
C SER A 392 21.21 2.38 -5.56
N VAL A 393 19.96 2.11 -5.16
CA VAL A 393 19.66 0.89 -4.42
C VAL A 393 19.89 -0.37 -5.26
N PRO A 394 20.40 -1.46 -4.65
CA PRO A 394 20.58 -2.73 -5.34
C PRO A 394 19.24 -3.37 -5.73
N ASP A 395 19.31 -4.39 -6.58
CA ASP A 395 18.15 -5.22 -6.89
C ASP A 395 17.64 -5.94 -5.63
N ASP A 396 16.38 -6.36 -5.67
CA ASP A 396 15.64 -6.93 -4.53
C ASP A 396 15.48 -5.94 -3.34
N THR A 397 15.46 -4.64 -3.63
CA THR A 397 15.19 -3.61 -2.62
C THR A 397 13.71 -3.22 -2.61
N LEU A 398 13.17 -3.11 -1.39
CA LEU A 398 11.86 -2.50 -1.13
C LEU A 398 12.05 -1.03 -0.76
N ILE A 399 11.28 -0.15 -1.41
CA ILE A 399 11.19 1.27 -1.07
C ILE A 399 9.73 1.61 -0.74
N ALA A 400 9.46 1.95 0.51
CA ALA A 400 8.20 2.54 0.91
C ALA A 400 8.20 4.04 0.59
N VAL A 401 7.14 4.54 -0.03
CA VAL A 401 7.08 5.95 -0.48
C VAL A 401 5.81 6.60 0.05
N ALA A 402 5.97 7.70 0.78
CA ALA A 402 4.86 8.46 1.33
C ALA A 402 4.03 9.15 0.24
N SER A 403 2.76 9.35 0.53
CA SER A 403 1.87 10.22 -0.25
C SER A 403 2.39 11.67 -0.30
N SER A 404 1.71 12.55 -1.01
CA SER A 404 2.10 13.94 -1.28
C SER A 404 3.22 14.05 -2.32
N MET A 405 4.33 14.79 -2.06
CA MET A 405 5.41 14.99 -3.03
C MET A 405 6.27 13.74 -3.27
N PRO A 406 6.67 12.97 -2.24
CA PRO A 406 7.62 11.87 -2.46
C PRO A 406 7.23 10.90 -3.57
N ILE A 407 5.98 10.43 -3.61
CA ILE A 407 5.55 9.49 -4.67
C ILE A 407 5.46 10.16 -6.04
N ARG A 408 5.21 11.47 -6.10
CA ARG A 408 5.19 12.23 -7.34
C ARG A 408 6.60 12.47 -7.88
N ASP A 409 7.57 12.67 -6.98
CA ASP A 409 8.98 12.78 -7.35
C ASP A 409 9.55 11.44 -7.83
N VAL A 410 9.11 10.31 -7.23
CA VAL A 410 9.41 8.97 -7.78
C VAL A 410 8.82 8.84 -9.18
N ASP A 411 7.57 9.25 -9.39
CA ASP A 411 6.94 9.17 -10.71
C ASP A 411 7.65 10.00 -11.77
N LEU A 412 8.06 11.20 -11.40
CA LEU A 412 8.79 12.14 -12.27
C LEU A 412 10.18 11.62 -12.66
N THR A 413 10.89 10.98 -11.72
CA THR A 413 12.34 10.74 -11.86
C THR A 413 12.72 9.28 -12.08
N MET A 414 11.85 8.32 -11.73
CA MET A 414 12.16 6.90 -11.84
C MET A 414 12.20 6.45 -13.30
N ARG A 415 13.38 6.02 -13.74
CA ARG A 415 13.55 5.32 -15.03
C ARG A 415 13.02 3.89 -14.96
N PRO A 416 12.57 3.29 -16.09
CA PRO A 416 12.18 1.88 -16.12
C PRO A 416 13.32 0.98 -15.62
N ARG A 417 13.03 0.17 -14.60
CA ARG A 417 13.98 -0.81 -14.06
C ARG A 417 13.27 -1.98 -13.37
N THR A 418 13.93 -3.12 -13.36
CA THR A 418 13.58 -4.27 -12.52
C THR A 418 14.27 -4.19 -11.16
N GLY A 419 13.94 -5.10 -10.26
CA GLY A 419 14.67 -5.30 -9.00
C GLY A 419 14.34 -4.31 -7.89
N VAL A 420 13.42 -3.36 -8.09
CA VAL A 420 12.93 -2.46 -7.02
C VAL A 420 11.43 -2.63 -6.85
N ARG A 421 11.01 -2.85 -5.62
CA ARG A 421 9.60 -2.92 -5.24
C ARG A 421 9.19 -1.62 -4.56
N ILE A 422 8.30 -0.86 -5.19
CA ILE A 422 7.71 0.36 -4.61
C ILE A 422 6.43 -0.01 -3.85
N VAL A 423 6.34 0.44 -2.60
CA VAL A 423 5.16 0.29 -1.74
C VAL A 423 4.69 1.67 -1.31
N ALA A 424 3.40 1.94 -1.43
CA ALA A 424 2.82 3.23 -1.05
C ALA A 424 1.38 3.05 -0.56
N ASN A 425 0.94 3.90 0.38
CA ASN A 425 -0.45 3.96 0.81
C ASN A 425 -1.25 4.78 -0.21
N ARG A 426 -1.81 4.09 -1.21
CA ARG A 426 -2.57 4.70 -2.30
C ARG A 426 -4.06 4.32 -2.28
N GLY A 427 -4.51 3.61 -1.25
CA GLY A 427 -5.91 3.30 -1.01
C GLY A 427 -6.74 4.59 -0.90
N VAL A 428 -6.44 5.40 0.07
CA VAL A 428 -7.02 6.74 0.27
C VAL A 428 -5.98 7.86 0.21
N SER A 429 -4.70 7.51 0.00
CA SER A 429 -3.60 8.45 -0.21
C SER A 429 -3.34 9.40 0.97
N GLY A 430 -3.63 8.98 2.20
CA GLY A 430 -3.33 9.71 3.42
C GLY A 430 -1.81 9.83 3.67
N ILE A 431 -1.42 10.80 4.51
CA ILE A 431 -0.04 10.91 5.02
C ILE A 431 0.13 10.20 6.36
N ASP A 432 -0.97 9.78 6.96
CA ASP A 432 -1.06 9.10 8.25
C ASP A 432 -0.52 7.66 8.18
N GLY A 433 0.03 7.18 9.29
CA GLY A 433 0.51 5.80 9.45
C GLY A 433 1.64 5.38 8.52
N PHE A 434 2.33 6.32 7.87
CA PHE A 434 3.33 6.00 6.86
C PHE A 434 4.57 5.30 7.44
N ILE A 435 5.11 5.81 8.56
CA ILE A 435 6.30 5.21 9.22
C ILE A 435 5.97 3.78 9.66
N SER A 436 4.81 3.59 10.29
CA SER A 436 4.32 2.27 10.72
C SER A 436 4.13 1.31 9.54
N THR A 437 3.57 1.79 8.41
CA THR A 437 3.46 0.99 7.17
C THR A 437 4.83 0.60 6.64
N ALA A 438 5.79 1.53 6.60
CA ALA A 438 7.16 1.27 6.13
C ALA A 438 7.88 0.25 7.02
N VAL A 439 7.72 0.35 8.34
CA VAL A 439 8.23 -0.64 9.31
C VAL A 439 7.62 -2.01 9.05
N GLY A 440 6.30 -2.11 8.93
CA GLY A 440 5.62 -3.37 8.64
C GLY A 440 6.05 -3.97 7.30
N ALA A 441 6.18 -3.14 6.27
CA ALA A 441 6.65 -3.58 4.95
C ALA A 441 8.09 -4.11 4.99
N ALA A 442 8.99 -3.44 5.71
CA ALA A 442 10.38 -3.88 5.88
C ALA A 442 10.49 -5.19 6.67
N LEU A 443 9.67 -5.36 7.73
CA LEU A 443 9.61 -6.61 8.50
C LEU A 443 9.14 -7.81 7.66
N ALA A 444 8.23 -7.58 6.71
CA ALA A 444 7.74 -8.63 5.81
C ALA A 444 8.70 -8.90 4.64
N HIS A 445 9.48 -7.91 4.23
CA HIS A 445 10.47 -8.06 3.17
C HIS A 445 11.69 -8.86 3.61
N ASP A 446 12.01 -8.78 4.90
CA ASP A 446 13.11 -9.51 5.56
C ASP A 446 14.49 -9.26 4.91
N ARG A 447 14.69 -8.05 4.37
CA ARG A 447 15.94 -7.56 3.74
C ARG A 447 16.07 -6.05 3.97
N PRO A 448 17.28 -5.48 3.80
CA PRO A 448 17.48 -4.04 3.86
C PRO A 448 16.49 -3.29 2.99
N SER A 449 15.77 -2.37 3.60
CA SER A 449 14.66 -1.64 2.97
C SER A 449 14.82 -0.14 3.17
N TRP A 450 14.16 0.64 2.32
CA TRP A 450 14.18 2.09 2.38
C TRP A 450 12.77 2.66 2.49
N ALA A 451 12.68 3.86 3.05
CA ALA A 451 11.45 4.64 3.02
C ALA A 451 11.75 6.09 2.67
N ILE A 452 10.84 6.77 1.98
CA ILE A 452 10.92 8.19 1.66
C ILE A 452 9.66 8.88 2.18
N ALA A 453 9.82 9.85 3.06
CA ALA A 453 8.73 10.62 3.66
C ALA A 453 8.98 12.12 3.56
N GLY A 454 7.92 12.91 3.45
CA GLY A 454 7.99 14.32 3.83
C GLY A 454 7.94 14.47 5.35
N ASP A 455 8.39 15.61 5.85
CA ASP A 455 8.41 15.95 7.28
C ASP A 455 7.03 15.84 7.95
N LEU A 456 5.97 16.36 7.32
CA LEU A 456 4.61 16.28 7.87
C LEU A 456 4.10 14.84 7.94
N SER A 457 4.44 14.00 6.95
CA SER A 457 4.09 12.59 6.98
C SER A 457 4.83 11.84 8.09
N ALA A 458 6.11 12.17 8.30
CA ALA A 458 6.90 11.61 9.40
C ALA A 458 6.40 12.06 10.76
N LEU A 459 6.09 13.35 10.93
CA LEU A 459 5.54 13.91 12.18
C LEU A 459 4.16 13.33 12.52
N HIS A 460 3.35 13.02 11.50
CA HIS A 460 2.02 12.45 11.71
C HIS A 460 2.06 11.04 12.32
N ASP A 461 3.16 10.32 12.17
CA ASP A 461 3.28 8.91 12.59
C ASP A 461 4.61 8.60 13.31
N VAL A 462 5.07 9.52 14.16
CA VAL A 462 6.33 9.35 14.92
C VAL A 462 6.32 8.09 15.80
N ASN A 463 5.16 7.63 16.27
CA ASN A 463 5.05 6.41 17.06
C ASN A 463 5.43 5.14 16.29
N GLY A 464 5.43 5.19 14.96
CA GLY A 464 5.96 4.13 14.11
C GLY A 464 7.46 3.86 14.32
N LEU A 465 8.20 4.83 14.88
CA LEU A 465 9.62 4.67 15.25
C LEU A 465 9.84 3.74 16.44
N LEU A 466 8.81 3.46 17.27
CA LEU A 466 8.86 2.46 18.35
C LEU A 466 8.70 1.05 17.78
N ALA A 467 9.69 0.60 17.01
CA ALA A 467 9.65 -0.70 16.34
C ALA A 467 10.44 -1.77 17.13
N ASP A 468 9.72 -2.78 17.61
CA ASP A 468 10.27 -4.00 18.19
C ASP A 468 9.49 -5.21 17.62
N PRO A 469 10.14 -6.15 16.91
CA PRO A 469 11.54 -6.11 16.47
C PRO A 469 11.84 -4.93 15.53
N CYS A 470 13.11 -4.50 15.56
CA CYS A 470 13.60 -3.39 14.75
C CYS A 470 14.02 -3.89 13.35
N PRO A 471 13.43 -3.39 12.24
CA PRO A 471 13.81 -3.81 10.89
C PRO A 471 15.09 -3.12 10.40
N ASP A 472 15.74 -3.71 9.39
CA ASP A 472 16.80 -3.07 8.62
C ASP A 472 16.22 -2.04 7.65
N LEU A 473 15.86 -0.86 8.17
CA LEU A 473 15.15 0.19 7.46
C LEU A 473 15.83 1.55 7.61
N SER A 474 16.13 2.21 6.49
CA SER A 474 16.51 3.63 6.48
C SER A 474 15.35 4.48 5.97
N ILE A 475 14.94 5.46 6.75
CA ILE A 475 13.86 6.40 6.42
C ILE A 475 14.50 7.73 6.02
N VAL A 476 14.40 8.10 4.75
CA VAL A 476 14.79 9.43 4.25
C VAL A 476 13.62 10.37 4.50
N VAL A 477 13.81 11.33 5.41
CA VAL A 477 12.83 12.37 5.71
C VAL A 477 13.25 13.64 5.00
N ILE A 478 12.50 14.04 3.99
CA ILE A 478 12.66 15.32 3.29
C ILE A 478 12.00 16.38 4.16
N ASN A 479 12.84 17.18 4.85
CA ASN A 479 12.40 18.21 5.77
C ASN A 479 12.51 19.59 5.12
N ASN A 480 11.39 20.08 4.61
CA ASN A 480 11.26 21.43 4.07
C ASN A 480 10.47 22.37 4.98
N ASP A 481 10.25 21.96 6.25
CA ASP A 481 9.52 22.70 7.28
C ASP A 481 8.06 22.97 6.90
N GLY A 482 7.36 21.94 6.35
CA GLY A 482 5.91 22.02 6.18
C GLY A 482 5.34 21.49 4.87
N GLY A 483 4.19 22.03 4.46
CA GLY A 483 3.36 21.55 3.36
C GLY A 483 3.84 21.97 1.96
N GLY A 484 4.99 21.47 1.50
CA GLY A 484 5.60 21.84 0.20
C GLY A 484 4.69 21.65 -1.01
N ILE A 485 3.84 20.61 -1.04
CA ILE A 485 2.93 20.35 -2.16
C ILE A 485 1.97 21.52 -2.44
N PHE A 486 1.53 22.24 -1.42
CA PHE A 486 0.58 23.34 -1.58
C PHE A 486 1.14 24.51 -2.38
N SER A 487 2.48 24.67 -2.41
CA SER A 487 3.17 25.67 -3.23
C SER A 487 3.05 25.40 -4.75
N LEU A 488 2.66 24.20 -5.14
CA LEU A 488 2.43 23.78 -6.54
C LEU A 488 0.95 23.77 -6.92
N LEU A 489 0.05 24.11 -6.00
CA LEU A 489 -1.39 24.11 -6.23
C LEU A 489 -1.93 25.53 -6.40
N ALA A 490 -3.15 25.66 -6.92
CA ALA A 490 -3.80 26.94 -7.20
C ALA A 490 -3.91 27.86 -5.97
N GLN A 491 -3.96 27.29 -4.78
CA GLN A 491 -4.02 28.03 -3.51
C GLN A 491 -2.80 28.94 -3.31
N ALA A 492 -1.62 28.56 -3.81
CA ALA A 492 -0.42 29.38 -3.71
C ALA A 492 -0.55 30.74 -4.40
N ALA A 493 -1.36 30.83 -5.47
CA ALA A 493 -1.58 32.06 -6.22
C ALA A 493 -2.83 32.84 -5.75
N SER A 494 -3.75 32.22 -5.03
CA SER A 494 -5.07 32.80 -4.69
C SER A 494 -5.21 33.22 -3.23
N VAL A 495 -4.30 32.81 -2.35
CA VAL A 495 -4.33 33.10 -0.91
C VAL A 495 -3.17 34.04 -0.54
N ASP A 496 -3.40 35.00 0.37
CA ASP A 496 -2.32 35.84 0.86
C ASP A 496 -1.25 35.05 1.60
N ALA A 497 0.00 35.48 1.55
CA ALA A 497 1.16 34.75 2.04
C ALA A 497 1.04 34.35 3.53
N ARG A 498 0.48 35.22 4.38
CA ARG A 498 0.34 34.95 5.84
C ARG A 498 -0.67 33.82 6.10
N SER A 499 -1.83 33.90 5.43
CA SER A 499 -2.86 32.87 5.53
C SER A 499 -2.38 31.56 4.91
N PHE A 500 -1.65 31.64 3.77
CA PHE A 500 -1.07 30.46 3.13
C PHE A 500 -0.10 29.74 4.08
N GLU A 501 0.88 30.44 4.65
CA GLU A 501 1.84 29.83 5.58
C GLU A 501 1.16 29.23 6.81
N ARG A 502 0.14 29.90 7.37
CA ARG A 502 -0.55 29.42 8.56
C ARG A 502 -1.39 28.16 8.29
N VAL A 503 -2.06 28.07 7.13
CA VAL A 503 -3.08 27.04 6.87
C VAL A 503 -2.55 25.89 6.03
N PHE A 504 -1.63 26.16 5.11
CA PHE A 504 -1.10 25.21 4.14
C PHE A 504 0.41 24.95 4.32
N GLY A 505 1.20 26.01 4.48
CA GLY A 505 2.64 25.91 4.74
C GLY A 505 2.94 25.18 6.04
N THR A 506 2.21 25.54 7.10
CA THR A 506 2.29 24.93 8.44
C THR A 506 3.73 24.68 8.91
N PRO A 507 4.60 25.72 8.94
CA PRO A 507 5.97 25.56 9.40
C PRO A 507 5.97 25.10 10.86
N HIS A 508 6.73 24.04 11.16
CA HIS A 508 6.67 23.37 12.46
C HIS A 508 7.92 23.59 13.33
N GLY A 509 9.09 23.85 12.73
CA GLY A 509 10.34 24.07 13.45
C GLY A 509 10.79 22.90 14.34
N VAL A 510 10.29 21.69 14.09
CA VAL A 510 10.56 20.51 14.93
C VAL A 510 11.94 19.95 14.61
N SER A 511 12.70 19.54 15.63
CA SER A 511 13.99 18.85 15.52
C SER A 511 13.77 17.35 15.40
N PHE A 512 14.01 16.77 14.24
CA PHE A 512 14.00 15.31 14.06
C PHE A 512 15.12 14.61 14.84
N ALA A 513 16.26 15.29 15.06
CA ALA A 513 17.32 14.78 15.91
C ALA A 513 16.85 14.53 17.35
N ASP A 514 16.05 15.45 17.91
CA ASP A 514 15.51 15.29 19.26
C ASP A 514 14.43 14.22 19.34
N ILE A 515 13.56 14.13 18.32
CA ILE A 515 12.60 13.03 18.18
C ILE A 515 13.35 11.70 18.16
N CYS A 516 14.27 11.51 17.23
CA CYS A 516 15.02 10.26 17.07
C CYS A 516 15.75 9.88 18.37
N ARG A 517 16.38 10.86 19.05
CA ARG A 517 17.01 10.63 20.35
C ARG A 517 16.02 10.13 21.39
N GLY A 518 14.81 10.72 21.46
CA GLY A 518 13.75 10.32 22.38
C GLY A 518 13.23 8.91 22.13
N TYR A 519 13.23 8.47 20.86
CA TYR A 519 12.81 7.14 20.44
C TYR A 519 13.96 6.11 20.36
N GLY A 520 15.21 6.52 20.63
CA GLY A 520 16.38 5.63 20.53
C GLY A 520 16.73 5.18 19.12
N VAL A 521 16.37 6.00 18.11
CA VAL A 521 16.58 5.76 16.69
C VAL A 521 17.82 6.55 16.22
N ASP A 522 18.67 5.94 15.39
CA ASP A 522 19.81 6.63 14.80
C ASP A 522 19.37 7.74 13.85
N HIS A 523 20.03 8.89 13.92
CA HIS A 523 19.72 10.06 13.10
C HIS A 523 20.97 10.57 12.37
N VAL A 524 20.82 10.86 11.08
CA VAL A 524 21.83 11.48 10.22
C VAL A 524 21.21 12.74 9.61
N PHE A 525 21.84 13.89 9.84
CA PHE A 525 21.43 15.15 9.23
C PHE A 525 22.23 15.39 7.95
N VAL A 526 21.54 15.83 6.91
CA VAL A 526 22.10 16.06 5.57
C VAL A 526 21.56 17.38 5.00
N ASP A 527 22.47 18.27 4.59
CA ASP A 527 22.19 19.53 3.90
C ASP A 527 23.04 19.74 2.63
N GLU A 528 23.92 18.76 2.32
CA GLU A 528 24.74 18.75 1.12
C GLU A 528 24.60 17.45 0.32
N LEU A 529 24.72 17.55 -1.01
CA LEU A 529 24.52 16.41 -1.92
C LEU A 529 25.53 15.28 -1.65
N ALA A 530 26.81 15.60 -1.43
CA ALA A 530 27.84 14.59 -1.19
C ALA A 530 27.56 13.80 0.10
N ALA A 531 27.15 14.48 1.17
CA ALA A 531 26.77 13.83 2.43
C ALA A 531 25.53 12.94 2.25
N TYR A 532 24.56 13.35 1.42
CA TYR A 532 23.41 12.53 1.08
C TYR A 532 23.83 11.25 0.35
N GLN A 533 24.67 11.38 -0.68
CA GLN A 533 25.14 10.22 -1.45
C GLN A 533 25.93 9.24 -0.60
N GLU A 534 26.74 9.72 0.34
CA GLU A 534 27.42 8.87 1.32
C GLU A 534 26.43 8.15 2.25
N ALA A 535 25.42 8.87 2.74
CA ALA A 535 24.42 8.30 3.65
C ALA A 535 23.59 7.18 2.99
N ILE A 536 23.24 7.31 1.69
CA ILE A 536 22.46 6.29 0.97
C ILE A 536 23.33 5.14 0.43
N ALA A 537 24.64 5.31 0.29
CA ALA A 537 25.56 4.23 -0.10
C ALA A 537 25.67 3.14 0.98
N ALA A 538 25.42 3.48 2.25
CA ALA A 538 25.44 2.54 3.36
C ALA A 538 24.11 1.77 3.46
N ALA A 539 24.15 0.45 3.24
CA ALA A 539 22.98 -0.40 3.40
C ALA A 539 22.36 -0.28 4.80
N PRO A 540 21.00 -0.28 4.91
CA PRO A 540 20.33 -0.31 6.19
C PRO A 540 20.71 -1.56 7.01
N LYS A 541 21.01 -1.38 8.30
CA LYS A 541 21.33 -2.46 9.25
C LYS A 541 20.43 -2.46 10.48
N ARG A 542 19.71 -1.39 10.68
CA ARG A 542 18.71 -1.15 11.72
C ARG A 542 17.88 0.07 11.32
N LEU A 543 16.81 0.32 12.06
CA LEU A 543 16.00 1.53 11.85
C LEU A 543 16.84 2.79 12.10
N ARG A 544 16.91 3.65 11.09
CA ARG A 544 17.54 4.98 11.17
C ARG A 544 16.76 6.00 10.35
N VAL A 545 16.90 7.26 10.72
CA VAL A 545 16.36 8.41 9.98
C VAL A 545 17.51 9.19 9.36
N ILE A 546 17.41 9.44 8.06
CA ILE A 546 18.27 10.37 7.30
C ILE A 546 17.43 11.60 7.02
N GLU A 547 17.62 12.67 7.78
CA GLU A 547 16.94 13.95 7.59
C GLU A 547 17.67 14.76 6.52
N VAL A 548 16.96 15.04 5.42
CA VAL A 548 17.48 15.88 4.33
C VAL A 548 16.79 17.24 4.38
N ARG A 549 17.56 18.29 4.68
CA ARG A 549 17.04 19.67 4.75
C ARG A 549 16.93 20.27 3.36
N THR A 550 15.73 20.78 3.03
CA THR A 550 15.42 21.45 1.77
C THR A 550 14.64 22.75 2.01
N ASP A 551 14.38 23.51 0.95
CA ASP A 551 13.59 24.74 0.98
C ASP A 551 12.36 24.63 0.08
N ARG A 552 11.17 24.92 0.61
CA ARG A 552 9.88 24.79 -0.10
C ARG A 552 9.78 25.71 -1.32
N ALA A 553 10.28 26.94 -1.23
CA ALA A 553 10.19 27.90 -2.31
C ALA A 553 11.14 27.54 -3.46
N ALA A 554 12.37 27.15 -3.11
CA ALA A 554 13.36 26.66 -4.08
C ALA A 554 12.88 25.38 -4.77
N ASN A 555 12.24 24.46 -4.02
CA ASN A 555 11.66 23.25 -4.59
C ASN A 555 10.52 23.54 -5.57
N ALA A 556 9.62 24.47 -5.23
CA ALA A 556 8.52 24.87 -6.13
C ALA A 556 9.05 25.51 -7.43
N GLU A 557 10.10 26.31 -7.36
CA GLU A 557 10.75 26.89 -8.54
C GLU A 557 11.45 25.81 -9.39
N LEU A 558 12.13 24.87 -8.73
CA LEU A 558 12.76 23.75 -9.42
C LEU A 558 11.72 22.90 -10.17
N HIS A 559 10.59 22.58 -9.57
CA HIS A 559 9.52 21.82 -10.25
C HIS A 559 8.98 22.55 -11.48
N ARG A 560 8.86 23.90 -11.45
CA ARG A 560 8.48 24.67 -12.65
C ARG A 560 9.54 24.58 -13.75
N ARG A 561 10.82 24.62 -13.40
CA ARG A 561 11.94 24.45 -14.34
C ARG A 561 11.95 23.03 -14.95
N LEU A 562 11.76 21.99 -14.13
CA LEU A 562 11.67 20.60 -14.57
C LEU A 562 10.51 20.40 -15.56
N ALA A 563 9.33 20.91 -15.22
CA ALA A 563 8.16 20.83 -16.11
C ALA A 563 8.39 21.59 -17.44
N ALA A 564 9.03 22.75 -17.40
CA ALA A 564 9.33 23.52 -18.61
C ALA A 564 10.38 22.82 -19.50
N ALA A 565 11.43 22.24 -18.90
CA ALA A 565 12.46 21.50 -19.64
C ALA A 565 11.86 20.26 -20.33
N ALA A 566 11.09 19.46 -19.60
CA ALA A 566 10.41 18.29 -20.15
C ALA A 566 9.43 18.66 -21.28
N ALA A 567 8.62 19.72 -21.09
CA ALA A 567 7.69 20.19 -22.13
C ALA A 567 8.41 20.69 -23.39
N ASN A 568 9.55 21.36 -23.24
CA ASN A 568 10.33 21.82 -24.38
C ASN A 568 10.96 20.66 -25.17
N ALA A 569 11.41 19.61 -24.46
CA ALA A 569 11.93 18.41 -25.12
C ALA A 569 10.86 17.72 -25.97
N VAL A 570 9.62 17.60 -25.48
CA VAL A 570 8.50 17.02 -26.25
C VAL A 570 8.14 17.90 -27.46
N LYS A 571 8.10 19.22 -27.32
CA LYS A 571 7.81 20.14 -28.44
C LYS A 571 8.88 20.10 -29.54
N GLY A 572 10.12 19.77 -29.19
CA GLY A 572 11.21 19.58 -30.14
C GLY A 572 11.10 18.30 -30.96
N PHE A 573 10.14 17.43 -30.63
CA PHE A 573 9.90 16.19 -31.34
C PHE A 573 9.32 16.49 -32.72
N ALA A 574 10.10 16.20 -33.78
CA ALA A 574 9.62 16.33 -35.17
C ALA A 574 8.79 15.08 -35.51
N PHE A 575 7.52 15.29 -35.81
CA PHE A 575 6.66 14.23 -36.36
C PHE A 575 7.15 13.89 -37.77
N GLY A 576 7.69 12.69 -37.97
CA GLY A 576 8.20 12.19 -39.23
C GLY A 576 7.09 11.82 -40.24
#